data_71dabf4eaf0e9a9544c55f6515a305fb
#
_entry.id   71dabf4eaf0e9a9544c55f6515a305fb
#
_cell.length_a   1.000
_cell.length_b   1.000
_cell.length_c   1.000
_cell.angle_alpha   90.00
_cell.angle_beta   90.00
_cell.angle_gamma   90.00
#
_symmetry.space_group_name_H-M   'P 1'
#
loop_
_entity.id
_entity.type
_entity.pdbx_description
1 polymer ?
#
loop_
_entity_poly.entity_id
_entity_poly.type
_entity_poly.pdbx_seq_one_letter_code
_entity_poly.pdbx_strand_id
1 'polypeptide(L)'
;FEADALAGERSLPLADIWPDRPPLSMSPIRLMKRPGRSIVEKLEAVRSMMADKGAQSVFFSALDDVAWMTNLRGSDVPCNPVFLAYLLVERDSAELFVNAERLSAEAARAIAGAGIATVSPSTLHEALAAAALRGA
;
A
#
# COMPACT_ATOMS: atom_id res chain seq x y z
N PHE A 1 -10.55 1.32 -5.18
CA PHE A 1 -10.70 -0.07 -5.62
C PHE A 1 -11.85 -0.11 -6.60
N GLU A 2 -11.57 -0.10 -7.88
CA GLU A 2 -12.59 -0.47 -8.85
C GLU A 2 -12.87 -1.96 -8.65
N ALA A 3 -14.13 -2.31 -8.39
CA ALA A 3 -14.54 -3.69 -8.19
C ALA A 3 -14.16 -4.58 -9.39
N ASP A 4 -14.00 -4.00 -10.57
CA ASP A 4 -13.58 -4.66 -11.80
C ASP A 4 -12.10 -5.09 -11.80
N ALA A 5 -11.25 -4.49 -10.97
CA ALA A 5 -9.83 -4.81 -10.94
C ALA A 5 -9.50 -6.12 -10.17
N LEU A 6 -10.43 -6.60 -9.35
CA LEU A 6 -10.27 -7.84 -8.59
C LEU A 6 -10.91 -9.06 -9.23
N ALA A 7 -11.68 -8.85 -10.29
CA ALA A 7 -12.42 -9.91 -10.94
C ALA A 7 -11.92 -10.06 -12.37
N GLY A 8 -10.94 -10.90 -12.60
CA GLY A 8 -10.83 -11.48 -13.93
C GLY A 8 -12.22 -12.00 -14.33
N GLU A 9 -12.93 -11.28 -15.20
CA GLU A 9 -14.22 -11.58 -15.83
C GLU A 9 -15.45 -11.89 -14.94
N ARG A 10 -15.33 -11.80 -13.60
CA ARG A 10 -16.50 -11.86 -12.71
C ARG A 10 -16.69 -10.52 -12.05
N SER A 11 -17.61 -9.73 -12.56
CA SER A 11 -18.21 -8.60 -11.84
C SER A 11 -18.57 -9.07 -10.43
N LEU A 12 -17.97 -8.47 -9.41
CA LEU A 12 -18.40 -8.72 -8.05
C LEU A 12 -19.86 -8.23 -7.92
N PRO A 13 -20.76 -9.03 -7.35
CA PRO A 13 -22.18 -8.67 -7.23
C PRO A 13 -22.42 -7.41 -6.38
N LEU A 14 -21.38 -6.80 -5.83
CA LEU A 14 -21.42 -5.56 -5.07
C LEU A 14 -21.97 -4.37 -5.88
N ALA A 15 -21.69 -4.27 -7.16
CA ALA A 15 -22.22 -3.20 -8.01
C ALA A 15 -23.73 -3.32 -8.19
N ASP A 16 -24.27 -4.55 -8.23
CA ASP A 16 -25.69 -4.83 -8.35
C ASP A 16 -26.41 -4.63 -7.00
N ILE A 17 -25.73 -4.87 -5.89
CA ILE A 17 -26.28 -4.74 -4.54
C ILE A 17 -26.17 -3.30 -4.01
N TRP A 18 -25.17 -2.54 -4.42
CA TRP A 18 -24.91 -1.18 -3.96
C TRP A 18 -24.58 -0.22 -5.13
N PRO A 19 -25.58 0.07 -5.98
CA PRO A 19 -25.39 0.87 -7.19
C PRO A 19 -25.00 2.33 -6.92
N ASP A 20 -25.34 2.87 -5.76
CA ASP A 20 -25.06 4.22 -5.31
C ASP A 20 -23.84 4.29 -4.35
N ARG A 21 -22.94 3.31 -4.42
CA ARG A 21 -21.73 3.28 -3.60
C ARG A 21 -20.91 4.56 -3.81
N PRO A 22 -20.53 5.28 -2.73
CA PRO A 22 -19.65 6.44 -2.83
C PRO A 22 -18.34 6.09 -3.54
N PRO A 23 -17.81 6.99 -4.37
CA PRO A 23 -16.49 6.79 -4.97
C PRO A 23 -15.41 6.74 -3.89
N LEU A 24 -14.29 6.09 -4.20
CA LEU A 24 -13.13 6.10 -3.33
C LEU A 24 -12.60 7.53 -3.15
N SER A 25 -12.08 7.80 -1.96
CA SER A 25 -11.50 9.10 -1.64
C SER A 25 -10.38 9.47 -2.61
N MET A 26 -10.42 10.70 -3.11
CA MET A 26 -9.34 11.34 -3.86
C MET A 26 -8.57 12.38 -3.02
N SER A 27 -8.77 12.38 -1.72
CA SER A 27 -8.07 13.27 -0.80
C SER A 27 -6.55 13.09 -0.90
N PRO A 28 -5.78 14.19 -0.84
CA PRO A 28 -4.34 14.12 -1.01
C PRO A 28 -3.65 13.38 0.14
N ILE A 29 -2.62 12.62 -0.22
CA ILE A 29 -1.74 11.90 0.70
C ILE A 29 -0.43 12.69 0.83
N ARG A 30 -0.03 12.99 2.06
CA ARG A 30 1.08 13.88 2.37
C ARG A 30 2.15 13.18 3.20
N LEU A 31 3.40 13.63 3.04
CA LEU A 31 4.50 13.19 3.87
C LEU A 31 4.38 13.79 5.29
N MET A 32 4.65 13.00 6.29
CA MET A 32 4.75 13.44 7.70
C MET A 32 6.02 14.26 7.89
N LYS A 33 5.90 15.47 8.44
CA LYS A 33 7.02 16.43 8.56
C LYS A 33 8.13 15.99 9.52
N ARG A 34 7.79 15.25 10.57
CA ARG A 34 8.73 14.84 11.62
C ARG A 34 8.49 13.38 12.03
N PRO A 35 8.89 12.42 11.20
CA PRO A 35 8.82 11.02 11.57
C PRO A 35 9.90 10.68 12.59
N GLY A 36 9.60 9.81 13.53
CA GLY A 36 10.59 9.34 14.52
C GLY A 36 11.67 8.45 13.92
N ARG A 37 11.32 7.73 12.82
CA ARG A 37 12.22 6.90 12.00
C ARG A 37 11.98 7.15 10.53
N SER A 38 13.02 7.04 9.73
CA SER A 38 12.92 7.11 8.28
C SER A 38 12.20 5.86 7.70
N ILE A 39 11.72 5.97 6.48
CA ILE A 39 11.12 4.83 5.76
C ILE A 39 12.15 3.71 5.60
N VAL A 40 13.38 4.07 5.24
CA VAL A 40 14.49 3.12 5.04
C VAL A 40 14.78 2.31 6.30
N GLU A 41 14.94 2.97 7.46
CA GLU A 41 15.16 2.28 8.75
C GLU A 41 14.05 1.30 9.09
N LYS A 42 12.80 1.61 8.73
CA LYS A 42 11.65 0.72 8.96
C LYS A 42 11.68 -0.49 8.03
N LEU A 43 11.98 -0.26 6.74
CA LEU A 43 12.14 -1.35 5.76
C LEU A 43 13.28 -2.29 6.16
N GLU A 44 14.41 -1.76 6.60
CA GLU A 44 15.54 -2.56 7.09
C GLU A 44 15.15 -3.40 8.30
N ALA A 45 14.43 -2.82 9.27
CA ALA A 45 13.95 -3.54 10.44
C ALA A 45 12.98 -4.68 10.06
N VAL A 46 12.05 -4.43 9.13
CA VAL A 46 11.14 -5.46 8.63
C VAL A 46 11.91 -6.57 7.91
N ARG A 47 12.85 -6.23 7.04
CA ARG A 47 13.68 -7.20 6.31
C ARG A 47 14.55 -8.05 7.24
N SER A 48 15.07 -7.45 8.31
CA SER A 48 15.78 -8.20 9.36
C SER A 48 14.87 -9.23 10.03
N MET A 49 13.65 -8.83 10.42
CA MET A 49 12.68 -9.76 11.00
C MET A 49 12.24 -10.86 10.01
N MET A 50 12.12 -10.51 8.72
CA MET A 50 11.83 -11.48 7.67
C MET A 50 12.94 -12.53 7.57
N ALA A 51 14.20 -12.09 7.59
CA ALA A 51 15.36 -13.00 7.54
C ALA A 51 15.37 -13.94 8.73
N ASP A 52 15.16 -13.43 9.96
CA ASP A 52 15.13 -14.22 11.20
C ASP A 52 14.03 -15.28 11.19
N LYS A 53 12.90 -15.00 10.53
CA LYS A 53 11.75 -15.89 10.40
C LYS A 53 11.76 -16.76 9.13
N GLY A 54 12.73 -16.59 8.24
CA GLY A 54 12.78 -17.26 6.95
C GLY A 54 11.68 -16.80 5.96
N ALA A 55 11.04 -15.64 6.22
CA ALA A 55 10.00 -15.10 5.35
C ALA A 55 10.60 -14.47 4.09
N GLN A 56 9.92 -14.64 2.95
CA GLN A 56 10.33 -14.06 1.67
C GLN A 56 9.64 -12.71 1.43
N SER A 57 8.42 -12.54 1.96
CA SER A 57 7.61 -11.33 1.81
C SER A 57 6.77 -11.08 3.05
N VAL A 58 6.37 -9.81 3.24
CA VAL A 58 5.39 -9.35 4.25
C VAL A 58 4.41 -8.43 3.57
N PHE A 59 3.14 -8.68 3.77
CA PHE A 59 2.04 -7.87 3.26
C PHE A 59 1.36 -7.09 4.38
N PHE A 60 1.33 -5.77 4.24
CA PHE A 60 0.66 -4.86 5.15
C PHE A 60 -0.68 -4.44 4.54
N SER A 61 -1.78 -4.79 5.20
CA SER A 61 -3.15 -4.44 4.81
C SER A 61 -3.82 -3.48 5.79
N ALA A 62 -3.32 -3.37 7.02
CA ALA A 62 -3.82 -2.41 7.99
C ALA A 62 -3.39 -0.99 7.61
N LEU A 63 -4.34 -0.05 7.56
CA LEU A 63 -4.11 1.31 7.06
C LEU A 63 -3.12 2.09 7.93
N ASP A 64 -3.14 1.88 9.23
CA ASP A 64 -2.24 2.48 10.20
C ASP A 64 -0.80 1.94 10.06
N ASP A 65 -0.64 0.65 9.82
CA ASP A 65 0.66 0.04 9.53
C ASP A 65 1.26 0.61 8.24
N VAL A 66 0.47 0.69 7.16
CA VAL A 66 0.91 1.29 5.90
C VAL A 66 1.30 2.76 6.10
N ALA A 67 0.47 3.53 6.81
CA ALA A 67 0.75 4.93 7.11
C ALA A 67 2.01 5.10 7.97
N TRP A 68 2.24 4.20 8.93
CA TRP A 68 3.45 4.20 9.76
C TRP A 68 4.68 3.81 8.95
N MET A 69 4.63 2.72 8.18
CA MET A 69 5.74 2.24 7.37
C MET A 69 6.22 3.28 6.37
N THR A 70 5.29 3.95 5.71
CA THR A 70 5.58 4.92 4.64
C THR A 70 5.80 6.35 5.11
N ASN A 71 5.57 6.65 6.38
CA ASN A 71 5.52 8.02 6.90
C ASN A 71 4.51 8.92 6.18
N LEU A 72 3.51 8.34 5.52
CA LEU A 72 2.46 9.07 4.82
C LEU A 72 1.22 9.25 5.69
N ARG A 73 0.47 10.29 5.42
CA ARG A 73 -0.80 10.60 6.09
C ARG A 73 -1.84 11.01 5.08
N GLY A 74 -3.06 10.52 5.27
CA GLY A 74 -4.23 10.85 4.47
C GLY A 74 -5.42 11.22 5.35
N SER A 75 -6.62 11.21 4.77
CA SER A 75 -7.87 11.58 5.46
C SER A 75 -9.06 10.72 5.01
N ASP A 76 -8.82 9.46 4.67
CA ASP A 76 -9.86 8.57 4.17
C ASP A 76 -10.79 8.07 5.30
N VAL A 77 -10.31 8.12 6.53
CA VAL A 77 -11.07 7.73 7.72
C VAL A 77 -11.25 8.95 8.62
N PRO A 78 -12.48 9.30 9.03
CA PRO A 78 -12.70 10.40 9.96
C PRO A 78 -11.89 10.25 11.25
N CYS A 79 -11.27 11.33 11.69
CA CYS A 79 -10.44 11.40 12.91
C CYS A 79 -9.21 10.47 12.94
N ASN A 80 -8.88 9.83 11.82
CA ASN A 80 -7.70 8.98 11.71
C ASN A 80 -6.88 9.38 10.47
N PRO A 81 -5.60 9.76 10.59
CA PRO A 81 -4.81 10.28 9.47
C PRO A 81 -4.26 9.16 8.57
N VAL A 82 -5.09 8.21 8.19
CA VAL A 82 -4.77 7.08 7.32
C VAL A 82 -5.38 7.23 5.93
N PHE A 83 -4.97 6.36 5.02
CA PHE A 83 -5.42 6.36 3.63
C PHE A 83 -5.50 4.92 3.10
N LEU A 84 -6.35 4.70 2.10
CA LEU A 84 -6.49 3.40 1.46
C LEU A 84 -5.26 3.09 0.62
N ALA A 85 -4.50 2.11 1.07
CA ALA A 85 -3.33 1.58 0.36
C ALA A 85 -2.93 0.24 0.96
N TYR A 86 -2.06 -0.48 0.25
CA TYR A 86 -1.42 -1.70 0.72
C TYR A 86 0.08 -1.61 0.48
N LEU A 87 0.87 -2.32 1.28
CA LEU A 87 2.32 -2.36 1.10
C LEU A 87 2.78 -3.82 1.11
N LEU A 88 3.44 -4.22 0.04
CA LEU A 88 4.15 -5.49 -0.05
C LEU A 88 5.64 -5.23 0.08
N VAL A 89 6.29 -5.85 1.05
CA VAL A 89 7.74 -5.79 1.25
C VAL A 89 8.32 -7.16 0.98
N GLU A 90 9.28 -7.21 0.09
CA GLU A 90 10.09 -8.39 -0.18
C GLU A 90 11.55 -8.13 0.22
N ARG A 91 12.43 -9.12 0.08
CA ARG A 91 13.83 -8.99 0.47
C ARG A 91 14.54 -7.83 -0.22
N ASP A 92 14.33 -7.69 -1.53
CA ASP A 92 15.03 -6.73 -2.37
C ASP A 92 14.12 -5.66 -2.99
N SER A 93 12.81 -5.77 -2.80
CA SER A 93 11.82 -4.85 -3.35
C SER A 93 10.77 -4.43 -2.32
N ALA A 94 10.05 -3.36 -2.63
CA ALA A 94 8.83 -2.97 -1.91
C ALA A 94 7.90 -2.22 -2.86
N GLU A 95 6.60 -2.50 -2.75
CA GLU A 95 5.56 -1.95 -3.60
C GLU A 95 4.43 -1.37 -2.76
N LEU A 96 4.14 -0.10 -2.98
CA LEU A 96 3.00 0.61 -2.40
C LEU A 96 1.86 0.68 -3.41
N PHE A 97 0.80 -0.05 -3.14
CA PHE A 97 -0.42 -0.09 -3.96
C PHE A 97 -1.33 1.07 -3.55
N VAL A 98 -1.28 2.15 -4.33
CA VAL A 98 -2.02 3.38 -4.06
C VAL A 98 -2.29 4.12 -5.38
N ASN A 99 -3.38 4.89 -5.45
CA ASN A 99 -3.55 5.81 -6.58
C ASN A 99 -2.48 6.91 -6.51
N ALA A 100 -1.53 6.87 -7.45
CA ALA A 100 -0.37 7.77 -7.49
C ALA A 100 -0.76 9.25 -7.59
N GLU A 101 -1.90 9.59 -8.20
CA GLU A 101 -2.39 10.96 -8.33
C GLU A 101 -2.70 11.61 -6.98
N ARG A 102 -2.91 10.81 -5.94
CA ARG A 102 -3.19 11.29 -4.58
C ARG A 102 -1.91 11.67 -3.82
N LEU A 103 -0.74 11.18 -4.26
CA LEU A 103 0.52 11.49 -3.59
C LEU A 103 0.97 12.92 -3.87
N SER A 104 1.25 13.69 -2.82
CA SER A 104 1.96 14.96 -3.00
C SER A 104 3.33 14.72 -3.63
N ALA A 105 3.86 15.70 -4.35
CA ALA A 105 5.19 15.58 -4.98
C ALA A 105 6.30 15.22 -3.97
N GLU A 106 6.18 15.72 -2.74
CA GLU A 106 7.11 15.41 -1.65
C GLU A 106 6.95 13.95 -1.19
N ALA A 107 5.72 13.47 -1.04
CA ALA A 107 5.41 12.08 -0.69
C ALA A 107 5.93 11.12 -1.77
N ALA A 108 5.68 11.39 -3.04
CA ALA A 108 6.13 10.57 -4.15
C ALA A 108 7.68 10.46 -4.19
N ARG A 109 8.39 11.58 -4.01
CA ARG A 109 9.85 11.58 -3.93
C ARG A 109 10.39 10.81 -2.74
N ALA A 110 9.76 10.93 -1.57
CA ALA A 110 10.18 10.21 -0.37
C ALA A 110 10.02 8.69 -0.51
N ILE A 111 8.90 8.24 -1.09
CA ILE A 111 8.62 6.82 -1.37
C ILE A 111 9.63 6.27 -2.38
N ALA A 112 9.82 6.95 -3.51
CA ALA A 112 10.80 6.54 -4.53
C ALA A 112 12.24 6.54 -3.98
N GLY A 113 12.62 7.56 -3.21
CA GLY A 113 13.93 7.67 -2.58
C GLY A 113 14.22 6.57 -1.54
N ALA A 114 13.17 5.99 -0.95
CA ALA A 114 13.27 4.85 -0.04
C ALA A 114 13.29 3.49 -0.77
N GLY A 115 13.24 3.47 -2.10
CA GLY A 115 13.23 2.25 -2.89
C GLY A 115 11.87 1.53 -2.91
N ILE A 116 10.78 2.25 -2.65
CA ILE A 116 9.41 1.72 -2.76
C ILE A 116 8.84 2.14 -4.13
N ALA A 117 8.43 1.17 -4.92
CA ALA A 117 7.68 1.41 -6.15
C ALA A 117 6.22 1.76 -5.84
N THR A 118 5.70 2.80 -6.49
CA THR A 118 4.27 3.11 -6.45
C THR A 118 3.58 2.42 -7.61
N VAL A 119 2.59 1.59 -7.32
CA VAL A 119 1.87 0.77 -8.28
C VAL A 119 0.36 0.93 -8.14
N SER A 120 -0.36 0.67 -9.24
CA SER A 120 -1.82 0.72 -9.22
C SER A 120 -2.41 -0.31 -8.24
N PRO A 121 -3.43 0.04 -7.44
CA PRO A 121 -4.15 -0.94 -6.63
C PRO A 121 -4.74 -2.11 -7.42
N SER A 122 -5.01 -1.94 -8.70
CA SER A 122 -5.54 -2.99 -9.58
C SER A 122 -4.60 -4.19 -9.76
N THR A 123 -3.28 -3.98 -9.62
CA THR A 123 -2.27 -5.04 -9.77
C THR A 123 -2.01 -5.83 -8.48
N LEU A 124 -2.66 -5.48 -7.37
CA LEU A 124 -2.44 -6.09 -6.06
C LEU A 124 -2.59 -7.62 -6.08
N HIS A 125 -3.65 -8.12 -6.73
CA HIS A 125 -3.92 -9.57 -6.75
C HIS A 125 -2.81 -10.35 -7.46
N GLU A 126 -2.35 -9.84 -8.59
CA GLU A 126 -1.26 -10.44 -9.37
C GLU A 126 0.06 -10.42 -8.58
N ALA A 127 0.37 -9.30 -7.94
CA ALA A 127 1.57 -9.16 -7.13
C ALA A 127 1.59 -10.14 -5.93
N LEU A 128 0.45 -10.28 -5.23
CA LEU A 128 0.34 -11.23 -4.12
C LEU A 128 0.44 -12.69 -4.59
N ALA A 129 -0.17 -13.03 -5.72
CA ALA A 129 -0.03 -14.37 -6.30
C ALA A 129 1.42 -14.67 -6.68
N ALA A 130 2.11 -13.71 -7.31
CA ALA A 130 3.52 -13.85 -7.65
C ALA A 130 4.42 -13.98 -6.41
N ALA A 131 4.17 -13.19 -5.36
CA ALA A 131 4.90 -13.27 -4.10
C ALA A 131 4.71 -14.63 -3.39
N ALA A 132 3.49 -15.16 -3.39
CA ALA A 132 3.19 -16.49 -2.84
C ALA A 132 3.96 -17.61 -3.54
N LEU A 133 4.07 -17.53 -4.87
CA LEU A 133 4.83 -18.52 -5.66
C LEU A 133 6.36 -18.47 -5.38
N ARG A 134 6.89 -17.29 -5.06
CA ARG A 134 8.30 -17.13 -4.69
C ARG A 134 8.62 -17.61 -3.28
N GLY A 135 7.62 -17.66 -2.41
CA GLY A 135 7.74 -18.08 -1.02
C GLY A 135 7.45 -19.58 -0.78
N ALA A 136 7.06 -20.29 -1.82
CA ALA A 136 6.70 -21.70 -1.75
C ALA A 136 7.94 -22.63 -1.81
#